data_fc7258f7bc16fcd62d197831d861fc6c
#
_entry.id   fc7258f7bc16fcd62d197831d861fc6c
#
_cell.length_a   1.000
_cell.length_b   1.000
_cell.length_c   1.000
_cell.angle_alpha   90.00
_cell.angle_beta   90.00
_cell.angle_gamma   90.00
#
_symmetry.space_group_name_H-M   'P 1'
#
loop_
_entity.id
_entity.type
_entity.pdbx_description
1 polymer ?
#
loop_
_entity_poly.entity_id
_entity_poly.type
_entity_poly.pdbx_seq_one_letter_code
_entity_poly.pdbx_strand_id
1 'polypeptide(L)'
;MKPLVILFALATAALAQTPDPHSIPAVDAGVSTCSADFTITDTNNKPVYAAKVKVHISYGFAGARKLDLEVGTNVDGKARFTGLPDRLKHGLFFEASEGDRTGNAFDDVSKTCQGQFAITLRKPTTTNTQ
;
A
#
# COMPACT_ATOMS: atom_id res chain seq x y z
N MET A 1 -11.17 2.53 -66.87
CA MET A 1 -10.58 3.25 -65.73
C MET A 1 -11.00 2.56 -64.46
N LYS A 2 -10.03 1.93 -63.73
CA LYS A 2 -10.30 1.35 -62.42
C LYS A 2 -10.05 2.42 -61.36
N PRO A 3 -10.99 2.74 -60.46
CA PRO A 3 -10.73 3.65 -59.38
C PRO A 3 -9.77 2.99 -58.40
N LEU A 4 -8.70 3.71 -58.07
CA LEU A 4 -7.73 3.32 -57.08
C LEU A 4 -8.33 3.65 -55.72
N VAL A 5 -8.75 2.64 -54.96
CA VAL A 5 -9.21 2.81 -53.58
C VAL A 5 -7.97 2.79 -52.68
N ILE A 6 -7.53 3.98 -52.27
CA ILE A 6 -6.46 4.08 -51.27
C ILE A 6 -7.12 3.86 -49.89
N LEU A 7 -6.90 2.67 -49.33
CA LEU A 7 -7.31 2.39 -47.96
C LEU A 7 -6.29 3.01 -47.03
N PHE A 8 -6.63 4.17 -46.45
CA PHE A 8 -5.84 4.71 -45.33
C PHE A 8 -6.16 3.86 -44.09
N ALA A 9 -5.27 2.95 -43.75
CA ALA A 9 -5.30 2.31 -42.43
C ALA A 9 -4.86 3.36 -41.41
N LEU A 10 -5.82 3.94 -40.69
CA LEU A 10 -5.51 4.69 -39.47
C LEU A 10 -5.00 3.72 -38.44
N ALA A 11 -3.68 3.65 -38.32
CA ALA A 11 -3.06 3.01 -37.18
C ALA A 11 -3.33 3.91 -35.95
N THR A 12 -4.34 3.61 -35.16
CA THR A 12 -4.51 4.21 -33.84
C THR A 12 -3.38 3.67 -32.96
N ALA A 13 -2.31 4.45 -32.85
CA ALA A 13 -1.31 4.16 -31.83
C ALA A 13 -1.98 4.31 -30.47
N ALA A 14 -2.25 3.18 -29.81
CA ALA A 14 -2.63 3.18 -28.41
C ALA A 14 -1.47 3.75 -27.62
N LEU A 15 -1.61 5.00 -27.13
CA LEU A 15 -0.66 5.58 -26.20
C LEU A 15 -0.75 4.77 -24.91
N ALA A 16 0.23 3.86 -24.70
CA ALA A 16 0.41 3.20 -23.42
C ALA A 16 0.77 4.29 -22.41
N GLN A 17 -0.18 4.63 -21.54
CA GLN A 17 0.09 5.54 -20.44
C GLN A 17 1.03 4.82 -19.46
N THR A 18 2.27 5.33 -19.35
CA THR A 18 3.17 4.94 -18.26
C THR A 18 2.55 5.40 -16.95
N PRO A 19 2.38 4.50 -15.95
CA PRO A 19 1.86 4.91 -14.65
C PRO A 19 2.77 5.97 -14.03
N ASP A 20 2.16 6.99 -13.45
CA ASP A 20 2.87 8.06 -12.74
C ASP A 20 3.58 7.43 -11.52
N PRO A 21 4.94 7.53 -11.44
CA PRO A 21 5.67 6.98 -10.30
C PRO A 21 5.35 7.65 -8.97
N HIS A 22 4.74 8.85 -8.98
CA HIS A 22 4.28 9.56 -7.79
C HIS A 22 2.82 9.26 -7.42
N SER A 23 2.12 8.49 -8.24
CA SER A 23 0.77 8.02 -7.91
C SER A 23 0.84 7.09 -6.69
N ILE A 24 -0.04 7.32 -5.71
CA ILE A 24 -0.04 6.54 -4.47
C ILE A 24 -0.74 5.21 -4.72
N PRO A 25 -0.02 4.08 -4.59
CA PRO A 25 -0.65 2.76 -4.68
C PRO A 25 -1.65 2.58 -3.54
N ALA A 26 -2.83 2.07 -3.87
CA ALA A 26 -3.88 1.82 -2.89
C ALA A 26 -4.43 0.42 -3.05
N VAL A 27 -4.72 -0.22 -1.93
CA VAL A 27 -5.44 -1.50 -1.89
C VAL A 27 -6.71 -1.31 -1.06
N ASP A 28 -7.82 -1.82 -1.60
CA ASP A 28 -9.13 -1.72 -0.96
C ASP A 28 -9.45 -3.02 -0.22
N ALA A 29 -9.64 -2.93 1.09
CA ALA A 29 -10.06 -4.06 1.90
C ALA A 29 -11.53 -4.44 1.65
N GLY A 30 -12.35 -3.49 1.19
CA GLY A 30 -13.76 -3.74 0.87
C GLY A 30 -14.64 -4.06 2.07
N VAL A 31 -14.22 -3.71 3.28
CA VAL A 31 -14.97 -4.03 4.52
C VAL A 31 -15.83 -2.85 4.97
N SER A 32 -15.26 -1.66 5.10
CA SER A 32 -15.96 -0.45 5.54
C SER A 32 -15.34 0.79 4.92
N THR A 33 -15.32 1.92 5.63
CA THR A 33 -14.97 3.23 5.08
C THR A 33 -13.68 3.82 5.64
N CYS A 34 -13.01 3.14 6.56
CA CYS A 34 -11.78 3.64 7.15
C CYS A 34 -10.57 3.47 6.20
N SER A 35 -9.56 4.30 6.38
CA SER A 35 -8.35 4.31 5.57
C SER A 35 -7.10 4.52 6.40
N ALA A 36 -5.96 4.13 5.85
CA ALA A 36 -4.65 4.36 6.45
C ALA A 36 -3.65 4.73 5.37
N ASP A 37 -3.00 5.86 5.53
CA ASP A 37 -1.97 6.38 4.65
C ASP A 37 -0.60 6.18 5.29
N PHE A 38 0.36 5.67 4.50
CA PHE A 38 1.71 5.36 4.98
C PHE A 38 2.75 6.17 4.23
N THR A 39 3.76 6.62 4.97
CA THR A 39 5.01 7.14 4.44
C THR A 39 6.14 6.31 5.02
N ILE A 40 6.87 5.62 4.15
CA ILE A 40 7.95 4.73 4.54
C ILE A 40 9.29 5.37 4.19
N THR A 41 10.12 5.52 5.21
CA THR A 41 11.46 6.14 5.08
C THR A 41 12.52 5.21 5.66
N ASP A 42 13.77 5.47 5.31
CA ASP A 42 14.93 4.81 5.93
C ASP A 42 15.45 5.63 7.12
N THR A 43 16.55 5.18 7.73
CA THR A 43 17.16 5.87 8.89
C THR A 43 17.78 7.22 8.54
N ASN A 44 17.96 7.52 7.25
CA ASN A 44 18.43 8.82 6.74
C ASN A 44 17.26 9.72 6.31
N ASN A 45 16.03 9.33 6.64
CA ASN A 45 14.81 10.07 6.32
C ASN A 45 14.51 10.14 4.81
N LYS A 46 15.04 9.21 4.03
CA LYS A 46 14.78 9.12 2.60
C LYS A 46 13.61 8.19 2.32
N PRO A 47 12.74 8.52 1.35
CA PRO A 47 11.65 7.63 0.95
C PRO A 47 12.16 6.28 0.45
N VAL A 48 11.46 5.21 0.82
CA VAL A 48 11.81 3.85 0.38
C VAL A 48 10.83 3.42 -0.70
N TYR A 49 11.33 3.19 -1.90
CA TYR A 49 10.56 2.66 -3.02
C TYR A 49 10.41 1.14 -2.90
N ALA A 50 9.22 0.65 -3.29
CA ALA A 50 8.89 -0.78 -3.32
C ALA A 50 9.01 -1.47 -1.95
N ALA A 51 8.89 -0.72 -0.86
CA ALA A 51 8.68 -1.31 0.45
C ALA A 51 7.29 -1.96 0.50
N LYS A 52 7.20 -3.13 1.10
CA LYS A 52 5.93 -3.86 1.23
C LYS A 52 5.30 -3.53 2.56
N VAL A 53 4.06 -3.06 2.54
CA VAL A 53 3.25 -2.84 3.75
C VAL A 53 2.17 -3.91 3.80
N LYS A 54 2.13 -4.67 4.88
CA LYS A 54 1.23 -5.81 5.07
C LYS A 54 0.35 -5.60 6.29
N VAL A 55 -0.88 -6.10 6.21
CA VAL A 55 -1.79 -6.14 7.34
C VAL A 55 -2.62 -7.42 7.29
N HIS A 56 -2.81 -8.03 8.46
CA HIS A 56 -3.76 -9.13 8.66
C HIS A 56 -4.98 -8.58 9.39
N ILE A 57 -6.15 -8.76 8.80
CA ILE A 57 -7.40 -8.23 9.32
C ILE A 57 -8.31 -9.39 9.72
N SER A 58 -8.70 -9.44 11.01
CA SER A 58 -9.77 -10.32 11.48
C SER A 58 -10.99 -9.46 11.76
N TYR A 59 -12.09 -9.71 11.08
CA TYR A 59 -13.29 -8.88 11.16
C TYR A 59 -14.56 -9.73 11.12
N GLY A 60 -15.71 -9.07 11.29
CA GLY A 60 -17.00 -9.73 11.35
C GLY A 60 -17.29 -10.32 12.73
N PHE A 61 -18.35 -11.13 12.82
CA PHE A 61 -18.78 -11.72 14.09
C PHE A 61 -17.70 -12.63 14.65
N ALA A 62 -17.25 -12.33 15.88
CA ALA A 62 -16.19 -13.07 16.59
C ALA A 62 -14.86 -13.16 15.81
N GLY A 63 -14.60 -12.23 14.89
CA GLY A 63 -13.38 -12.24 14.06
C GLY A 63 -13.32 -13.42 13.08
N ALA A 64 -14.47 -13.97 12.69
CA ALA A 64 -14.55 -15.18 11.86
C ALA A 64 -14.04 -14.96 10.44
N ARG A 65 -14.03 -13.71 9.93
CA ARG A 65 -13.53 -13.38 8.61
C ARG A 65 -12.11 -12.86 8.71
N LYS A 66 -11.25 -13.32 7.81
CA LYS A 66 -9.83 -12.96 7.78
C LYS A 66 -9.44 -12.49 6.39
N LEU A 67 -8.60 -11.46 6.35
CA LEU A 67 -8.13 -10.87 5.11
C LEU A 67 -6.67 -10.46 5.28
N ASP A 68 -5.82 -10.85 4.34
CA ASP A 68 -4.43 -10.43 4.28
C ASP A 68 -4.25 -9.50 3.09
N LEU A 69 -3.72 -8.29 3.35
CA LEU A 69 -3.48 -7.28 2.35
C LEU A 69 -2.02 -6.89 2.30
N GLU A 70 -1.56 -6.55 1.12
CA GLU A 70 -0.20 -6.08 0.87
C GLU A 70 -0.22 -5.01 -0.21
N VAL A 71 0.57 -3.94 0.00
CA VAL A 71 0.77 -2.89 -1.01
C VAL A 71 2.23 -2.48 -1.02
N GLY A 72 2.79 -2.20 -2.21
CA GLY A 72 4.14 -1.67 -2.37
C GLY A 72 4.12 -0.15 -2.42
N THR A 73 5.14 0.50 -1.84
CA THR A 73 5.27 1.96 -1.87
C THR A 73 5.73 2.48 -3.23
N ASN A 74 5.34 3.72 -3.54
CA ASN A 74 5.82 4.44 -4.71
C ASN A 74 7.21 5.08 -4.45
N VAL A 75 7.69 5.89 -5.40
CA VAL A 75 9.01 6.56 -5.30
C VAL A 75 9.08 7.56 -4.13
N ASP A 76 7.94 8.03 -3.64
CA ASP A 76 7.85 8.92 -2.47
C ASP A 76 7.68 8.16 -1.15
N GLY A 77 7.77 6.84 -1.17
CA GLY A 77 7.56 5.97 -0.01
C GLY A 77 6.11 5.89 0.44
N LYS A 78 5.15 6.24 -0.43
CA LYS A 78 3.74 6.33 -0.08
C LYS A 78 2.97 5.07 -0.48
N ALA A 79 2.03 4.68 0.38
CA ALA A 79 1.08 3.61 0.14
C ALA A 79 -0.21 3.88 0.93
N ARG A 80 -1.31 3.31 0.48
CA ARG A 80 -2.63 3.55 1.10
C ARG A 80 -3.43 2.27 1.18
N PHE A 81 -4.14 2.09 2.30
CA PHE A 81 -5.20 1.10 2.46
C PHE A 81 -6.54 1.83 2.57
N THR A 82 -7.53 1.37 1.83
CA THR A 82 -8.90 1.88 1.89
C THR A 82 -9.86 0.76 2.27
N GLY A 83 -11.11 1.11 2.53
CA GLY A 83 -12.13 0.12 2.83
C GLY A 83 -11.90 -0.67 4.11
N LEU A 84 -11.08 -0.15 5.02
CA LEU A 84 -10.75 -0.80 6.29
C LEU A 84 -11.96 -0.84 7.22
N PRO A 85 -12.05 -1.86 8.09
CA PRO A 85 -13.12 -1.92 9.08
C PRO A 85 -13.07 -0.72 10.03
N ASP A 86 -14.24 -0.25 10.43
CA ASP A 86 -14.39 0.89 11.33
C ASP A 86 -14.47 0.50 12.81
N ARG A 87 -14.62 -0.79 13.09
CA ARG A 87 -14.69 -1.34 14.44
C ARG A 87 -13.92 -2.64 14.51
N LEU A 88 -12.87 -2.65 15.32
CA LEU A 88 -12.09 -3.86 15.61
C LEU A 88 -11.76 -3.90 17.08
N LYS A 89 -11.87 -5.10 17.66
CA LYS A 89 -11.59 -5.31 19.07
C LYS A 89 -10.14 -5.05 19.44
N HIS A 90 -9.19 -5.34 18.51
CA HIS A 90 -7.76 -5.25 18.77
C HIS A 90 -7.02 -4.29 17.84
N GLY A 91 -7.74 -3.51 17.00
CA GLY A 91 -7.13 -2.61 16.03
C GLY A 91 -6.42 -3.33 14.89
N LEU A 92 -5.58 -2.60 14.16
CA LEU A 92 -4.82 -3.10 13.02
C LEU A 92 -3.31 -2.92 13.26
N PHE A 93 -2.56 -3.96 12.98
CA PHE A 93 -1.12 -3.95 13.05
C PHE A 93 -0.54 -4.03 11.63
N PHE A 94 0.15 -2.98 11.21
CA PHE A 94 0.78 -2.90 9.90
C PHE A 94 2.27 -3.16 10.03
N GLU A 95 2.81 -3.97 9.13
CA GLU A 95 4.23 -4.25 9.05
C GLU A 95 4.77 -3.82 7.69
N ALA A 96 5.81 -3.00 7.71
CA ALA A 96 6.52 -2.57 6.51
C ALA A 96 7.88 -3.25 6.45
N SER A 97 8.29 -3.66 5.24
CA SER A 97 9.56 -4.31 5.03
C SER A 97 10.15 -4.01 3.65
N GLU A 98 11.46 -3.98 3.58
CA GLU A 98 12.22 -3.92 2.33
C GLU A 98 13.59 -4.56 2.58
N GLY A 99 13.87 -5.68 1.92
CA GLY A 99 15.04 -6.48 2.22
C GLY A 99 15.02 -6.99 3.66
N ASP A 100 16.08 -6.73 4.40
CA ASP A 100 16.24 -7.11 5.82
C ASP A 100 15.77 -6.01 6.79
N ARG A 101 15.25 -4.89 6.27
CA ARG A 101 14.78 -3.76 7.07
C ARG A 101 13.28 -3.88 7.32
N THR A 102 12.85 -3.60 8.53
CA THR A 102 11.46 -3.68 8.94
C THR A 102 11.04 -2.49 9.81
N GLY A 103 9.74 -2.27 9.88
CA GLY A 103 9.11 -1.32 10.77
C GLY A 103 7.63 -1.64 10.88
N ASN A 104 6.95 -1.04 11.85
CA ASN A 104 5.55 -1.33 12.09
C ASN A 104 4.79 -0.10 12.58
N ALA A 105 3.46 -0.18 12.50
CA ALA A 105 2.55 0.81 13.03
C ALA A 105 1.27 0.13 13.52
N PHE A 106 0.69 0.68 14.55
CA PHE A 106 -0.58 0.23 15.11
C PHE A 106 -1.66 1.29 14.85
N ASP A 107 -2.80 0.85 14.32
CA ASP A 107 -3.95 1.70 14.01
C ASP A 107 -5.16 1.24 14.80
N ASP A 108 -5.65 2.10 15.71
CA ASP A 108 -6.94 1.90 16.35
C ASP A 108 -8.02 2.58 15.52
N VAL A 109 -8.61 1.82 14.58
CA VAL A 109 -9.61 2.33 13.62
C VAL A 109 -10.88 2.82 14.29
N SER A 110 -11.19 2.37 15.50
CA SER A 110 -12.34 2.85 16.26
C SER A 110 -12.14 4.27 16.80
N LYS A 111 -10.89 4.70 16.93
CA LYS A 111 -10.53 6.07 17.35
C LYS A 111 -10.16 6.96 16.18
N THR A 112 -9.49 6.40 15.17
CA THR A 112 -8.98 7.17 14.03
C THR A 112 -9.32 6.42 12.74
N CYS A 113 -10.45 6.77 12.13
CA CYS A 113 -10.92 6.13 10.89
C CYS A 113 -10.05 6.50 9.68
N GLN A 114 -9.39 7.65 9.69
CA GLN A 114 -8.46 8.08 8.65
C GLN A 114 -7.07 8.27 9.27
N GLY A 115 -6.32 7.20 9.35
CA GLY A 115 -4.99 7.19 9.95
C GLY A 115 -3.90 7.65 8.99
N GLN A 116 -2.88 8.33 9.53
CA GLN A 116 -1.66 8.68 8.81
C GLN A 116 -0.48 8.21 9.63
N PHE A 117 0.40 7.44 9.00
CA PHE A 117 1.52 6.78 9.68
C PHE A 117 2.82 7.02 8.94
N ALA A 118 3.87 7.30 9.69
CA ALA A 118 5.24 7.33 9.20
C ALA A 118 5.99 6.15 9.83
N ILE A 119 6.56 5.30 8.99
CA ILE A 119 7.33 4.14 9.44
C ILE A 119 8.77 4.30 8.95
N THR A 120 9.72 4.19 9.88
CA THR A 120 11.14 4.16 9.55
C THR A 120 11.60 2.71 9.54
N LEU A 121 12.14 2.26 8.40
CA LEU A 121 12.69 0.91 8.26
C LEU A 121 14.08 0.84 8.88
N ARG A 122 14.31 -0.18 9.70
CA ARG A 122 15.58 -0.41 10.39
C ARG A 122 16.00 -1.86 10.22
N LYS A 123 17.30 -2.08 10.14
CA LYS A 123 17.85 -3.42 10.22
C LYS A 123 17.66 -3.97 11.63
N PRO A 124 17.40 -5.27 11.78
CA PRO A 124 17.33 -5.88 13.10
C PRO A 124 18.67 -5.69 13.83
N THR A 125 18.59 -5.17 15.05
CA THR A 125 19.77 -5.10 15.93
C THR A 125 19.99 -6.49 16.52
N THR A 126 21.08 -7.13 16.13
CA THR A 126 21.59 -8.31 16.84
C THR A 126 22.17 -7.84 18.17
N THR A 127 21.38 -7.91 19.22
CA THR A 127 21.92 -7.82 20.57
C THR A 127 22.64 -9.14 20.85
N ASN A 128 23.97 -9.11 20.79
CA ASN A 128 24.76 -10.19 21.36
C ASN A 128 24.66 -10.06 22.88
N THR A 129 23.65 -10.68 23.47
CA THR A 129 23.65 -10.95 24.89
C THR A 129 24.60 -12.13 25.15
N GLN A 130 25.74 -11.79 25.66
CA GLN A 130 26.53 -12.80 26.35
C GLN A 130 26.00 -12.99 27.77
#